data_9afe6470a5d3199f5c0e202cdbd684c6
#
_entry.id   9afe6470a5d3199f5c0e202cdbd684c6
#
_cell.length_a   1.000
_cell.length_b   1.000
_cell.length_c   1.000
_cell.angle_alpha   90.00
_cell.angle_beta   90.00
_cell.angle_gamma   90.00
#
_symmetry.space_group_name_H-M   'P 1'
#
loop_
_entity.id
_entity.type
_entity.pdbx_description
1 polymer ?
#
loop_
_entity_poly.entity_id
_entity_poly.type
_entity_poly.pdbx_seq_one_letter_code
_entity_poly.pdbx_strand_id
1 'polypeptide(L)'
;DTRDVAYFIFVDLLFLQFARFVLAVERGRLGREGMRLLMVVGIGSVLLFATQILHTSFDLTAEKRHTLTEGSIVLLDELTDNSKDVVVTCYLTGDFPASWKRLEYAIREKLEEFAGASNNRLRFKFIDIYSTDDRRTRGQNEDKLIELGLSFTRIGYESSGAKTFRNVWPSALISCGEKEVPVQFFKSETPQPTDAMIQGSINTIEYELASSLRRVLVDEVPRIVFIEGHG
;
A
#
# COMPACT_ATOMS: atom_id res chain seq x y z
N ASP A 1 -8.46 -5.38 -9.29
CA ASP A 1 -9.24 -4.14 -9.26
C ASP A 1 -10.62 -4.39 -9.91
N THR A 2 -11.68 -3.78 -9.34
CA THR A 2 -13.05 -3.91 -9.89
C THR A 2 -13.13 -3.47 -11.36
N ARG A 3 -12.25 -2.54 -11.77
CA ARG A 3 -12.12 -2.05 -13.15
C ARG A 3 -11.66 -3.14 -14.09
N ASP A 4 -10.68 -3.95 -13.65
CA ASP A 4 -10.15 -5.05 -14.48
C ASP A 4 -11.23 -6.11 -14.70
N VAL A 5 -11.99 -6.43 -13.65
CA VAL A 5 -13.11 -7.38 -13.75
C VAL A 5 -14.20 -6.83 -14.68
N ALA A 6 -14.57 -5.57 -14.54
CA ALA A 6 -15.56 -4.93 -15.44
C ALA A 6 -15.07 -4.88 -16.89
N TYR A 7 -13.78 -4.60 -17.10
CA TYR A 7 -13.16 -4.62 -18.42
C TYR A 7 -13.20 -6.01 -19.06
N PHE A 8 -12.82 -7.07 -18.33
CA PHE A 8 -12.83 -8.43 -18.84
C PHE A 8 -14.25 -8.90 -19.17
N ILE A 9 -15.23 -8.63 -18.30
CA ILE A 9 -16.65 -8.96 -18.57
C ILE A 9 -17.14 -8.24 -19.83
N PHE A 10 -16.77 -6.98 -20.01
CA PHE A 10 -17.16 -6.21 -21.20
C PHE A 10 -16.54 -6.79 -22.48
N VAL A 11 -15.25 -7.15 -22.45
CA VAL A 11 -14.54 -7.75 -23.59
C VAL A 11 -15.18 -9.10 -23.96
N ASP A 12 -15.51 -9.94 -22.98
CA ASP A 12 -16.16 -11.23 -23.21
C ASP A 12 -17.54 -11.06 -23.84
N LEU A 13 -18.35 -10.14 -23.32
CA LEU A 13 -19.68 -9.82 -23.89
C LEU A 13 -19.57 -9.29 -25.31
N LEU A 14 -18.59 -8.42 -25.57
CA LEU A 14 -18.35 -7.86 -26.90
C LEU A 14 -17.95 -8.95 -27.89
N PHE A 15 -17.06 -9.86 -27.48
CA PHE A 15 -16.66 -11.00 -28.31
C PHE A 15 -17.83 -11.92 -28.62
N LEU A 16 -18.67 -12.26 -27.65
CA LEU A 16 -19.87 -13.06 -27.83
C LEU A 16 -20.87 -12.41 -28.79
N GLN A 17 -21.09 -11.10 -28.65
CA GLN A 17 -21.99 -10.36 -29.55
C GLN A 17 -21.41 -10.23 -30.94
N PHE A 18 -20.11 -10.06 -31.10
CA PHE A 18 -19.44 -10.05 -32.38
C PHE A 18 -19.55 -11.39 -33.10
N ALA A 19 -19.33 -12.51 -32.39
CA ALA A 19 -19.52 -13.86 -32.95
C ALA A 19 -20.95 -14.08 -33.43
N ARG A 20 -21.97 -13.64 -32.67
CA ARG A 20 -23.38 -13.69 -33.06
C ARG A 20 -23.67 -12.82 -34.29
N PHE A 21 -23.07 -11.64 -34.35
CA PHE A 21 -23.20 -10.75 -35.51
C PHE A 21 -22.66 -11.39 -36.79
N VAL A 22 -21.47 -11.99 -36.73
CA VAL A 22 -20.87 -12.69 -37.90
C VAL A 22 -21.80 -13.81 -38.40
N LEU A 23 -22.33 -14.63 -37.48
CA LEU A 23 -23.29 -15.69 -37.84
C LEU A 23 -24.63 -15.13 -38.38
N ALA A 24 -25.03 -13.94 -37.97
CA ALA A 24 -26.25 -13.30 -38.43
C ALA A 24 -26.07 -12.65 -39.81
N VAL A 25 -24.86 -12.22 -40.18
CA VAL A 25 -24.51 -11.74 -41.52
C VAL A 25 -24.75 -12.85 -42.54
N GLU A 26 -24.29 -14.07 -42.26
CA GLU A 26 -24.52 -15.23 -43.15
C GLU A 26 -26.01 -15.58 -43.30
N ARG A 27 -26.86 -15.23 -42.32
CA ARG A 27 -28.31 -15.50 -42.31
C ARG A 27 -29.16 -14.32 -42.83
N GLY A 28 -28.54 -13.26 -43.32
CA GLY A 28 -29.23 -12.09 -43.87
C GLY A 28 -30.00 -11.22 -42.85
N ARG A 29 -29.65 -11.32 -41.52
CA ARG A 29 -30.34 -10.59 -40.43
C ARG A 29 -29.53 -9.42 -39.90
N LEU A 30 -28.86 -8.67 -40.75
CA LEU A 30 -27.93 -7.61 -40.39
C LEU A 30 -28.51 -6.50 -39.49
N GLY A 31 -29.74 -6.04 -39.73
CA GLY A 31 -30.27 -4.82 -39.10
C GLY A 31 -30.44 -4.94 -37.58
N ARG A 32 -31.06 -6.03 -37.13
CA ARG A 32 -31.32 -6.24 -35.66
C ARG A 32 -30.08 -6.58 -34.89
N GLU A 33 -29.20 -7.40 -35.42
CA GLU A 33 -27.97 -7.83 -34.72
C GLU A 33 -26.91 -6.72 -34.74
N GLY A 34 -26.84 -5.92 -35.79
CA GLY A 34 -26.01 -4.73 -35.81
C GLY A 34 -26.43 -3.69 -34.80
N MET A 35 -27.75 -3.44 -34.62
CA MET A 35 -28.26 -2.54 -33.59
C MET A 35 -27.92 -3.04 -32.16
N ARG A 36 -28.03 -4.34 -31.91
CA ARG A 36 -27.66 -4.95 -30.62
C ARG A 36 -26.17 -4.80 -30.33
N LEU A 37 -25.31 -5.00 -31.33
CA LEU A 37 -23.86 -4.81 -31.18
C LEU A 37 -23.54 -3.36 -30.81
N LEU A 38 -24.15 -2.40 -31.52
CA LEU A 38 -23.99 -0.97 -31.20
C LEU A 38 -24.47 -0.62 -29.80
N MET A 39 -25.61 -1.20 -29.34
CA MET A 39 -26.07 -1.01 -27.96
C MET A 39 -25.08 -1.56 -26.93
N VAL A 40 -24.55 -2.76 -27.14
CA VAL A 40 -23.58 -3.36 -26.20
C VAL A 40 -22.30 -2.54 -26.13
N VAL A 41 -21.79 -2.07 -27.28
CA VAL A 41 -20.61 -1.19 -27.33
C VAL A 41 -20.89 0.13 -26.62
N GLY A 42 -22.05 0.77 -26.89
CA GLY A 42 -22.42 2.05 -26.29
C GLY A 42 -22.60 1.95 -24.77
N ILE A 43 -23.42 1.01 -24.29
CA ILE A 43 -23.67 0.81 -22.85
C ILE A 43 -22.38 0.39 -22.12
N GLY A 44 -21.61 -0.52 -22.71
CA GLY A 44 -20.35 -0.98 -22.13
C GLY A 44 -19.32 0.14 -22.01
N SER A 45 -19.21 1.01 -23.02
CA SER A 45 -18.31 2.17 -22.96
C SER A 45 -18.72 3.18 -21.89
N VAL A 46 -20.03 3.42 -21.71
CA VAL A 46 -20.55 4.29 -20.65
C VAL A 46 -20.26 3.68 -19.27
N LEU A 47 -20.47 2.37 -19.10
CA LEU A 47 -20.17 1.69 -17.84
C LEU A 47 -18.67 1.73 -17.51
N LEU A 48 -17.80 1.47 -18.48
CA LEU A 48 -16.35 1.57 -18.28
C LEU A 48 -15.93 3.01 -17.94
N PHE A 49 -16.53 4.00 -18.56
CA PHE A 49 -16.28 5.41 -18.23
C PHE A 49 -16.76 5.75 -16.81
N ALA A 50 -17.93 5.24 -16.42
CA ALA A 50 -18.47 5.42 -15.09
C ALA A 50 -17.56 4.79 -14.01
N THR A 51 -16.95 3.61 -14.27
CA THR A 51 -15.99 2.99 -13.34
C THR A 51 -14.69 3.78 -13.17
N GLN A 52 -14.35 4.65 -14.11
CA GLN A 52 -13.20 5.57 -13.98
C GLN A 52 -13.50 6.76 -13.06
N ILE A 53 -14.76 7.19 -13.01
CA ILE A 53 -15.18 8.33 -12.17
C ILE A 53 -15.51 7.88 -10.74
N LEU A 54 -16.14 6.72 -10.60
CA LEU A 54 -16.46 6.11 -9.30
C LEU A 54 -15.24 5.33 -8.78
N HIS A 55 -14.44 5.95 -7.93
CA HIS A 55 -13.31 5.34 -7.24
C HIS A 55 -13.78 4.42 -6.10
N THR A 56 -14.57 3.41 -6.40
CA THR A 56 -15.02 2.43 -5.41
C THR A 56 -14.24 1.15 -5.65
N SER A 57 -13.26 0.87 -4.81
CA SER A 57 -12.56 -0.41 -4.79
C SER A 57 -13.38 -1.41 -3.98
N PHE A 58 -13.88 -2.47 -4.62
CA PHE A 58 -14.46 -3.60 -3.92
C PHE A 58 -13.39 -4.66 -3.71
N ASP A 59 -13.13 -5.00 -2.46
CA ASP A 59 -12.26 -6.11 -2.11
C ASP A 59 -12.99 -7.43 -2.35
N LEU A 60 -12.59 -8.13 -3.44
CA LEU A 60 -13.13 -9.43 -3.83
C LEU A 60 -12.36 -10.60 -3.20
N THR A 61 -11.36 -10.33 -2.36
CA THR A 61 -10.63 -11.39 -1.67
C THR A 61 -11.43 -11.97 -0.53
N ALA A 62 -11.39 -13.29 -0.34
CA ALA A 62 -12.10 -13.98 0.74
C ALA A 62 -11.65 -13.49 2.14
N GLU A 63 -10.44 -12.95 2.25
CA GLU A 63 -9.82 -12.47 3.49
C GLU A 63 -9.89 -10.94 3.64
N LYS A 64 -10.56 -10.21 2.73
CA LYS A 64 -10.66 -8.74 2.73
C LYS A 64 -9.31 -8.05 2.94
N ARG A 65 -8.27 -8.54 2.26
CA ARG A 65 -6.88 -8.06 2.42
C ARG A 65 -6.68 -6.59 2.03
N HIS A 66 -7.56 -6.06 1.19
CA HIS A 66 -7.55 -4.67 0.73
C HIS A 66 -8.60 -3.80 1.44
N THR A 67 -9.13 -4.27 2.57
CA THR A 67 -10.07 -3.50 3.39
C THR A 67 -9.46 -3.27 4.76
N LEU A 68 -9.40 -2.00 5.17
CA LEU A 68 -8.89 -1.64 6.50
C LEU A 68 -9.76 -2.26 7.59
N THR A 69 -9.16 -2.64 8.71
CA THR A 69 -9.87 -3.10 9.89
C THR A 69 -10.72 -1.96 10.46
N GLU A 70 -11.81 -2.32 11.14
CA GLU A 70 -12.70 -1.35 11.79
C GLU A 70 -11.93 -0.42 12.74
N GLY A 71 -10.96 -0.95 13.48
CA GLY A 71 -10.11 -0.15 14.35
C GLY A 71 -9.25 0.88 13.61
N SER A 72 -8.74 0.55 12.43
CA SER A 72 -7.99 1.48 11.59
C SER A 72 -8.92 2.58 11.02
N ILE A 73 -10.14 2.23 10.62
CA ILE A 73 -11.13 3.18 10.10
C ILE A 73 -11.48 4.21 11.18
N VAL A 74 -11.84 3.75 12.39
CA VAL A 74 -12.17 4.65 13.51
C VAL A 74 -11.02 5.62 13.81
N LEU A 75 -9.78 5.15 13.76
CA LEU A 75 -8.59 5.99 13.99
C LEU A 75 -8.41 7.06 12.89
N LEU A 76 -8.70 6.72 11.64
CA LEU A 76 -8.60 7.64 10.50
C LEU A 76 -9.77 8.64 10.49
N ASP A 77 -10.95 8.25 10.94
CA ASP A 77 -12.08 9.15 11.16
C ASP A 77 -11.74 10.18 12.26
N GLU A 78 -11.14 9.74 13.39
CA GLU A 78 -10.67 10.63 14.44
C GLU A 78 -9.61 11.63 13.95
N LEU A 79 -8.71 11.20 13.05
CA LEU A 79 -7.73 12.08 12.39
C LEU A 79 -8.44 13.16 11.57
N THR A 80 -9.49 12.77 10.84
CA THR A 80 -10.26 13.67 9.98
C THR A 80 -11.06 14.67 10.80
N ASP A 81 -11.75 14.22 11.84
CA ASP A 81 -12.58 15.03 12.71
C ASP A 81 -11.76 16.09 13.48
N ASN A 82 -10.56 15.71 13.94
CA ASN A 82 -9.64 16.62 14.64
C ASN A 82 -8.84 17.52 13.69
N SER A 83 -9.04 17.43 12.38
CA SER A 83 -8.34 18.22 11.35
C SER A 83 -6.81 18.18 11.48
N LYS A 84 -6.25 17.08 12.01
CA LYS A 84 -4.80 16.88 12.12
C LYS A 84 -4.24 16.38 10.78
N ASP A 85 -3.14 16.96 10.34
CA ASP A 85 -2.41 16.49 9.16
C ASP A 85 -1.24 15.61 9.58
N VAL A 86 -1.13 14.45 8.96
CA VAL A 86 -0.07 13.47 9.22
C VAL A 86 0.74 13.23 7.96
N VAL A 87 2.05 13.13 8.11
CA VAL A 87 2.97 12.79 7.02
C VAL A 87 3.73 11.52 7.37
N VAL A 88 3.66 10.52 6.50
CA VAL A 88 4.44 9.28 6.62
C VAL A 88 5.59 9.33 5.63
N THR A 89 6.82 9.34 6.13
CA THR A 89 8.03 9.26 5.32
C THR A 89 8.58 7.84 5.36
N CYS A 90 8.44 7.08 4.28
CA CYS A 90 8.92 5.72 4.16
C CYS A 90 10.32 5.67 3.54
N TYR A 91 11.20 4.87 4.11
CA TYR A 91 12.60 4.74 3.67
C TYR A 91 12.88 3.41 2.94
N LEU A 92 11.87 2.55 2.80
CA LEU A 92 11.98 1.33 2.00
C LEU A 92 11.70 1.66 0.53
N THR A 93 12.72 2.10 -0.17
CA THR A 93 12.67 2.32 -1.63
C THR A 93 14.04 2.14 -2.25
N GLY A 94 14.08 1.70 -3.49
CA GLY A 94 15.32 1.46 -4.22
C GLY A 94 15.26 0.17 -5.05
N ASP A 95 16.40 -0.29 -5.51
CA ASP A 95 16.54 -1.56 -6.26
C ASP A 95 16.81 -2.69 -5.26
N PHE A 96 15.84 -3.58 -5.08
CA PHE A 96 15.87 -4.68 -4.11
C PHE A 96 15.48 -6.01 -4.76
N PRO A 97 15.87 -7.16 -4.14
CA PRO A 97 15.33 -8.47 -4.50
C PRO A 97 13.79 -8.51 -4.44
N ALA A 98 13.19 -9.43 -5.19
CA ALA A 98 11.74 -9.50 -5.40
C ALA A 98 10.90 -9.53 -4.11
N SER A 99 11.37 -10.20 -3.06
CA SER A 99 10.68 -10.27 -1.76
C SER A 99 10.60 -8.91 -1.07
N TRP A 100 11.68 -8.13 -1.11
CA TRP A 100 11.73 -6.77 -0.56
C TRP A 100 10.90 -5.78 -1.37
N LYS A 101 10.88 -5.98 -2.70
CA LYS A 101 9.98 -5.22 -3.57
C LYS A 101 8.51 -5.49 -3.26
N ARG A 102 8.13 -6.74 -2.97
CA ARG A 102 6.78 -7.07 -2.51
C ARG A 102 6.42 -6.34 -1.22
N LEU A 103 7.35 -6.25 -0.25
CA LEU A 103 7.13 -5.50 0.98
C LEU A 103 6.96 -4.00 0.70
N GLU A 104 7.81 -3.40 -0.16
CA GLU A 104 7.67 -1.99 -0.57
C GLU A 104 6.29 -1.72 -1.20
N TYR A 105 5.85 -2.58 -2.12
CA TYR A 105 4.54 -2.43 -2.76
C TYR A 105 3.38 -2.59 -1.76
N ALA A 106 3.45 -3.57 -0.87
CA ALA A 106 2.43 -3.77 0.15
C ALA A 106 2.32 -2.59 1.13
N ILE A 107 3.46 -1.99 1.50
CA ILE A 107 3.47 -0.77 2.32
C ILE A 107 2.84 0.40 1.56
N ARG A 108 3.18 0.57 0.29
CA ARG A 108 2.63 1.63 -0.57
C ARG A 108 1.11 1.50 -0.71
N GLU A 109 0.64 0.31 -1.04
CA GLU A 109 -0.78 0.01 -1.18
C GLU A 109 -1.54 0.31 0.12
N LYS A 110 -1.01 -0.13 1.27
CA LYS A 110 -1.64 0.14 2.56
C LYS A 110 -1.63 1.63 2.92
N LEU A 111 -0.59 2.38 2.58
CA LEU A 111 -0.54 3.83 2.76
C LEU A 111 -1.54 4.56 1.84
N GLU A 112 -1.78 4.08 0.62
CA GLU A 112 -2.81 4.60 -0.28
C GLU A 112 -4.21 4.38 0.29
N GLU A 113 -4.48 3.21 0.89
CA GLU A 113 -5.74 2.93 1.59
C GLU A 113 -5.94 3.88 2.79
N PHE A 114 -4.91 4.07 3.63
CA PHE A 114 -4.95 5.00 4.77
C PHE A 114 -5.16 6.45 4.31
N ALA A 115 -4.48 6.89 3.26
CA ALA A 115 -4.65 8.24 2.72
C ALA A 115 -6.08 8.45 2.19
N GLY A 116 -6.62 7.48 1.45
CA GLY A 116 -8.00 7.53 0.96
C GLY A 116 -9.04 7.57 2.07
N ALA A 117 -8.90 6.72 3.09
CA ALA A 117 -9.81 6.65 4.23
C ALA A 117 -9.76 7.89 5.13
N SER A 118 -8.63 8.59 5.19
CA SER A 118 -8.46 9.83 5.98
C SER A 118 -8.80 11.11 5.22
N ASN A 119 -9.50 11.05 4.09
CA ASN A 119 -9.76 12.20 3.22
C ASN A 119 -8.49 12.99 2.86
N ASN A 120 -7.38 12.28 2.59
CA ASN A 120 -6.04 12.82 2.31
C ASN A 120 -5.42 13.66 3.47
N ARG A 121 -5.90 13.51 4.69
CA ARG A 121 -5.24 14.06 5.88
C ARG A 121 -3.93 13.34 6.20
N LEU A 122 -3.86 12.04 5.90
CA LEU A 122 -2.62 11.30 5.89
C LEU A 122 -2.00 11.39 4.49
N ARG A 123 -0.80 11.95 4.42
CA ARG A 123 0.02 12.01 3.20
C ARG A 123 1.27 11.18 3.39
N PHE A 124 1.78 10.61 2.33
CA PHE A 124 3.00 9.80 2.40
C PHE A 124 3.98 10.12 1.28
N LYS A 125 5.24 9.82 1.54
CA LYS A 125 6.33 9.92 0.56
C LYS A 125 7.35 8.81 0.79
N PHE A 126 8.04 8.42 -0.28
CA PHE A 126 9.17 7.49 -0.21
C PHE A 126 10.46 8.24 -0.49
N ILE A 127 11.47 8.03 0.33
CA ILE A 127 12.78 8.68 0.21
C ILE A 127 13.86 7.61 0.15
N ASP A 128 14.59 7.58 -0.96
CA ASP A 128 15.83 6.78 -1.06
C ASP A 128 16.99 7.58 -0.48
N ILE A 129 17.47 7.16 0.68
CA ILE A 129 18.59 7.80 1.37
C ILE A 129 19.93 7.56 0.65
N TYR A 130 19.97 6.61 -0.29
CA TYR A 130 21.13 6.28 -1.10
C TYR A 130 21.10 6.92 -2.49
N SER A 131 20.12 7.78 -2.78
CA SER A 131 20.01 8.47 -4.07
C SER A 131 21.19 9.42 -4.37
N THR A 132 21.97 9.81 -3.35
CA THR A 132 23.18 10.60 -3.51
C THR A 132 24.40 9.71 -3.74
N ASP A 133 25.35 10.16 -4.58
CA ASP A 133 26.61 9.46 -4.81
C ASP A 133 27.67 9.74 -3.73
N ASP A 134 27.50 10.78 -2.94
CA ASP A 134 28.43 11.14 -1.88
C ASP A 134 28.33 10.19 -0.67
N ARG A 135 29.43 9.47 -0.43
CA ARG A 135 29.53 8.50 0.67
C ARG A 135 29.37 9.13 2.05
N ARG A 136 29.84 10.37 2.23
CA ARG A 136 29.75 11.07 3.52
C ARG A 136 28.29 11.43 3.83
N THR A 137 27.58 11.94 2.83
CA THR A 137 26.15 12.27 2.95
C THR A 137 25.32 11.03 3.22
N ARG A 138 25.64 9.87 2.60
CA ARG A 138 24.97 8.60 2.91
C ARG A 138 25.13 8.20 4.37
N GLY A 139 26.37 8.27 4.91
CA GLY A 139 26.63 7.97 6.32
C GLY A 139 25.85 8.90 7.26
N GLN A 140 25.82 10.19 6.99
CA GLN A 140 25.06 11.16 7.77
C GLN A 140 23.54 10.89 7.73
N ASN A 141 23.00 10.45 6.58
CA ASN A 141 21.61 10.06 6.47
C ASN A 141 21.30 8.80 7.30
N GLU A 142 22.17 7.80 7.27
CA GLU A 142 22.04 6.59 8.11
C GLU A 142 22.08 6.93 9.60
N ASP A 143 23.06 7.72 10.05
CA ASP A 143 23.19 8.16 11.44
C ASP A 143 21.93 8.89 11.91
N LYS A 144 21.41 9.81 11.09
CA LYS A 144 20.16 10.53 11.39
C LYS A 144 18.95 9.61 11.54
N LEU A 145 18.83 8.57 10.72
CA LEU A 145 17.73 7.61 10.85
C LEU A 145 17.85 6.79 12.13
N ILE A 146 19.07 6.42 12.51
CA ILE A 146 19.34 5.72 13.78
C ILE A 146 18.97 6.61 14.98
N GLU A 147 19.34 7.89 14.97
CA GLU A 147 18.96 8.87 16.00
C GLU A 147 17.44 9.01 16.14
N LEU A 148 16.70 8.91 15.04
CA LEU A 148 15.24 8.91 15.02
C LEU A 148 14.61 7.56 15.47
N GLY A 149 15.43 6.57 15.86
CA GLY A 149 14.98 5.27 16.34
C GLY A 149 14.59 4.28 15.25
N LEU A 150 15.01 4.53 14.01
CA LEU A 150 14.81 3.61 12.90
C LEU A 150 15.97 2.61 12.81
N SER A 151 15.69 1.40 12.31
CA SER A 151 16.70 0.36 12.16
C SER A 151 16.77 -0.14 10.72
N PHE A 152 17.97 -0.51 10.31
CA PHE A 152 18.19 -1.14 9.01
C PHE A 152 18.33 -2.65 9.14
N THR A 153 18.10 -3.34 8.04
CA THR A 153 18.39 -4.76 7.87
C THR A 153 19.45 -4.90 6.78
N ARG A 154 20.53 -5.61 7.09
CA ARG A 154 21.56 -5.90 6.08
C ARG A 154 21.15 -7.10 5.26
N ILE A 155 21.00 -6.92 3.97
CA ILE A 155 20.65 -7.99 3.04
C ILE A 155 21.81 -8.35 2.14
N GLY A 156 21.98 -9.65 1.87
CA GLY A 156 22.89 -10.17 0.88
C GLY A 156 22.11 -10.69 -0.32
N TYR A 157 22.48 -10.29 -1.51
CA TYR A 157 21.90 -10.81 -2.75
C TYR A 157 22.99 -10.94 -3.82
N GLU A 158 22.73 -11.78 -4.80
CA GLU A 158 23.63 -11.96 -5.93
C GLU A 158 23.29 -10.95 -7.02
N SER A 159 24.25 -10.14 -7.40
CA SER A 159 24.14 -9.19 -8.50
C SER A 159 25.32 -9.39 -9.44
N SER A 160 25.05 -9.68 -10.71
CA SER A 160 26.04 -9.89 -11.76
C SER A 160 27.09 -10.97 -11.41
N GLY A 161 26.67 -12.05 -10.70
CA GLY A 161 27.56 -13.15 -10.32
C GLY A 161 28.42 -12.89 -9.07
N ALA A 162 28.25 -11.75 -8.39
CA ALA A 162 28.94 -11.41 -7.16
C ALA A 162 27.97 -11.26 -5.99
N LYS A 163 28.36 -11.73 -4.80
CA LYS A 163 27.61 -11.46 -3.56
C LYS A 163 27.74 -9.98 -3.20
N THR A 164 26.62 -9.29 -3.20
CA THR A 164 26.52 -7.87 -2.81
C THR A 164 25.75 -7.75 -1.49
N PHE A 165 26.19 -6.86 -0.62
CA PHE A 165 25.48 -6.56 0.64
C PHE A 165 25.00 -5.11 0.59
N ARG A 166 23.76 -4.90 1.05
CA ARG A 166 23.15 -3.58 1.12
C ARG A 166 22.37 -3.44 2.43
N ASN A 167 22.42 -2.27 3.03
CA ASN A 167 21.52 -1.90 4.11
C ASN A 167 20.17 -1.47 3.52
N VAL A 168 19.08 -2.00 4.07
CA VAL A 168 17.71 -1.71 3.68
C VAL A 168 17.00 -1.17 4.90
N TRP A 169 16.18 -0.13 4.74
CA TRP A 169 15.45 0.53 5.81
C TRP A 169 13.95 0.21 5.71
N PRO A 170 13.50 -0.96 6.19
CA PRO A 170 12.09 -1.34 6.15
C PRO A 170 11.31 -0.62 7.25
N SER A 171 11.29 0.69 7.17
CA SER A 171 10.82 1.58 8.22
C SER A 171 10.23 2.86 7.64
N ALA A 172 9.44 3.55 8.46
CA ALA A 172 8.91 4.86 8.17
C ALA A 172 8.94 5.76 9.41
N LEU A 173 8.84 7.07 9.20
CA LEU A 173 8.65 8.06 10.24
C LEU A 173 7.27 8.68 10.04
N ILE A 174 6.42 8.62 11.07
CA ILE A 174 5.12 9.28 11.09
C ILE A 174 5.26 10.59 11.85
N SER A 175 4.93 11.71 11.20
CA SER A 175 5.02 13.05 11.77
C SER A 175 3.64 13.71 11.85
N CYS A 176 3.30 14.29 13.01
CA CYS A 176 2.10 15.09 13.22
C CYS A 176 2.47 16.34 14.05
N GLY A 177 2.52 17.51 13.41
CA GLY A 177 3.09 18.71 14.02
C GLY A 177 4.56 18.52 14.39
N GLU A 178 4.90 18.67 15.67
CA GLU A 178 6.27 18.48 16.20
C GLU A 178 6.53 17.04 16.66
N LYS A 179 5.51 16.19 16.71
CA LYS A 179 5.66 14.80 17.15
C LYS A 179 6.10 13.92 16.00
N GLU A 180 7.08 13.08 16.25
CA GLU A 180 7.58 12.08 15.32
C GLU A 180 7.61 10.71 15.98
N VAL A 181 7.09 9.69 15.31
CA VAL A 181 7.04 8.31 15.78
C VAL A 181 7.63 7.38 14.73
N PRO A 182 8.68 6.61 15.08
CA PRO A 182 9.24 5.62 14.18
C PRO A 182 8.32 4.39 14.03
N VAL A 183 8.25 3.87 12.81
CA VAL A 183 7.56 2.63 12.45
C VAL A 183 8.57 1.67 11.85
N GLN A 184 8.62 0.44 12.33
CA GLN A 184 9.48 -0.60 11.81
C GLN A 184 8.62 -1.72 11.23
N PHE A 185 8.59 -1.84 9.90
CA PHE A 185 7.79 -2.85 9.20
C PHE A 185 8.41 -4.24 9.21
N PHE A 186 9.73 -4.32 9.30
CA PHE A 186 10.43 -5.58 9.37
C PHE A 186 11.48 -5.55 10.48
N LYS A 187 11.41 -6.55 11.36
CA LYS A 187 12.37 -6.77 12.45
C LYS A 187 12.95 -8.17 12.29
N SER A 188 14.24 -8.28 12.16
CA SER A 188 14.92 -9.57 12.12
C SER A 188 16.25 -9.48 12.87
N GLU A 189 16.48 -10.46 13.73
CA GLU A 189 17.77 -10.68 14.38
C GLU A 189 18.69 -11.55 13.53
N THR A 190 18.17 -12.14 12.43
CA THR A 190 18.95 -13.01 11.55
C THR A 190 19.58 -12.21 10.41
N PRO A 191 20.85 -12.52 10.06
CA PRO A 191 21.56 -11.84 8.99
C PRO A 191 21.00 -12.08 7.58
N GLN A 192 20.14 -13.07 7.43
CA GLN A 192 19.51 -13.43 6.15
C GLN A 192 18.01 -13.64 6.36
N PRO A 193 17.19 -12.60 6.15
CA PRO A 193 15.74 -12.72 6.20
C PRO A 193 15.21 -13.70 5.15
N THR A 194 14.30 -14.56 5.57
CA THR A 194 13.62 -15.49 4.65
C THR A 194 12.39 -14.82 4.02
N ASP A 195 11.94 -15.34 2.88
CA ASP A 195 10.70 -14.89 2.23
C ASP A 195 9.48 -15.04 3.15
N ALA A 196 9.45 -16.07 3.99
CA ALA A 196 8.38 -16.26 4.97
C ALA A 196 8.35 -15.15 6.04
N MET A 197 9.51 -14.67 6.50
CA MET A 197 9.58 -13.56 7.46
C MET A 197 9.10 -12.26 6.82
N ILE A 198 9.46 -12.01 5.57
CA ILE A 198 8.99 -10.84 4.82
C ILE A 198 7.47 -10.92 4.61
N GLN A 199 6.95 -12.12 4.28
CA GLN A 199 5.50 -12.31 4.16
C GLN A 199 4.77 -12.09 5.49
N GLY A 200 5.36 -12.53 6.61
CA GLY A 200 4.84 -12.22 7.94
C GLY A 200 4.75 -10.71 8.21
N SER A 201 5.78 -9.96 7.81
CA SER A 201 5.79 -8.50 7.94
C SER A 201 4.72 -7.83 7.07
N ILE A 202 4.49 -8.34 5.85
CA ILE A 202 3.40 -7.83 4.99
C ILE A 202 2.04 -7.93 5.69
N ASN A 203 1.80 -9.03 6.40
CA ASN A 203 0.54 -9.24 7.10
C ASN A 203 0.35 -8.32 8.33
N THR A 204 1.41 -7.71 8.84
CA THR A 204 1.37 -6.84 10.02
C THR A 204 1.46 -5.34 9.70
N ILE A 205 1.60 -4.94 8.43
CA ILE A 205 1.78 -3.54 8.02
C ILE A 205 0.69 -2.63 8.59
N GLU A 206 -0.57 -3.05 8.46
CA GLU A 206 -1.71 -2.26 8.94
C GLU A 206 -1.63 -2.02 10.45
N TYR A 207 -1.32 -3.07 11.21
CA TYR A 207 -1.18 -2.97 12.66
C TYR A 207 -0.03 -2.02 13.04
N GLU A 208 1.13 -2.13 12.41
CA GLU A 208 2.28 -1.27 12.68
C GLU A 208 1.99 0.20 12.34
N LEU A 209 1.29 0.46 11.23
CA LEU A 209 0.85 1.81 10.86
C LEU A 209 -0.19 2.35 11.85
N ALA A 210 -1.26 1.61 12.13
CA ALA A 210 -2.33 2.05 13.01
C ALA A 210 -1.84 2.29 14.43
N SER A 211 -1.01 1.38 14.99
CA SER A 211 -0.47 1.53 16.32
C SER A 211 0.46 2.74 16.46
N SER A 212 1.25 3.02 15.42
CA SER A 212 2.17 4.16 15.41
C SER A 212 1.43 5.48 15.13
N LEU A 213 0.41 5.46 14.27
CA LEU A 213 -0.48 6.58 14.06
C LEU A 213 -1.20 6.97 15.35
N ARG A 214 -1.72 5.98 16.09
CA ARG A 214 -2.33 6.24 17.40
C ARG A 214 -1.35 6.89 18.38
N ARG A 215 -0.09 6.45 18.42
CA ARG A 215 0.94 7.04 19.29
C ARG A 215 1.25 8.50 18.95
N VAL A 216 1.25 8.89 17.67
CA VAL A 216 1.51 10.27 17.26
C VAL A 216 0.30 11.17 17.54
N LEU A 217 -0.93 10.64 17.51
CA LEU A 217 -2.17 11.40 17.70
C LEU A 217 -2.50 11.63 19.18
N VAL A 218 -2.09 10.72 20.09
CA VAL A 218 -2.37 10.83 21.53
C VAL A 218 -1.49 11.92 22.13
N ASP A 219 -2.12 12.91 22.78
CA ASP A 219 -1.41 14.04 23.38
C ASP A 219 -0.87 13.70 24.77
N GLU A 220 -1.48 12.77 25.51
CA GLU A 220 -1.04 12.35 26.81
C GLU A 220 -0.51 10.91 26.81
N VAL A 221 0.72 10.71 27.29
CA VAL A 221 1.27 9.37 27.47
C VAL A 221 0.57 8.74 28.68
N PRO A 222 -0.07 7.57 28.56
CA PRO A 222 -0.69 6.90 29.68
C PRO A 222 0.36 6.59 30.75
N ARG A 223 0.10 7.01 31.99
CA ARG A 223 0.97 6.74 33.13
C ARG A 223 0.56 5.43 33.78
N ILE A 224 1.49 4.49 33.81
CA ILE A 224 1.32 3.23 34.56
C ILE A 224 1.83 3.47 35.97
N VAL A 225 0.96 3.30 36.99
CA VAL A 225 1.32 3.37 38.38
C VAL A 225 1.35 1.95 38.92
N PHE A 226 2.50 1.53 39.41
CA PHE A 226 2.63 0.28 40.16
C PHE A 226 2.32 0.59 41.65
N ILE A 227 1.34 -0.11 42.19
CA ILE A 227 1.03 -0.04 43.62
C ILE A 227 1.83 -1.18 44.29
N GLU A 228 2.88 -0.82 45.02
CA GLU A 228 3.62 -1.75 45.87
C GLU A 228 3.05 -1.66 47.28
N GLY A 229 2.84 -2.81 47.91
CA GLY A 229 2.52 -2.91 49.35
C GLY A 229 1.06 -3.27 49.61
N HIS A 230 0.82 -4.53 49.68
CA HIS A 230 -0.15 -5.10 50.59
C HIS A 230 0.59 -6.18 51.36
N GLY A 231 0.60 -5.91 52.66
CA GLY A 231 1.16 -6.81 53.65
C GLY A 231 0.51 -8.18 53.65
#